data_bc220c0b95b3320e44dcd1ba739c4e10
#
_entry.id   bc220c0b95b3320e44dcd1ba739c4e10
#
_cell.length_a   1.000
_cell.length_b   1.000
_cell.length_c   1.000
_cell.angle_alpha   90.00
_cell.angle_beta   90.00
_cell.angle_gamma   90.00
#
_symmetry.space_group_name_H-M   'P 1'
#
loop_
_entity.id
_entity.type
_entity.pdbx_description
1 polymer ?
#
loop_
_entity_poly.entity_id
_entity_poly.type
_entity_poly.pdbx_seq_one_letter_code
_entity_poly.pdbx_strand_id
1 'polypeptide(L)'
;DQTRILNVFDQIPPQLSRDNKKFQLSKVASGARFKDYRGCIEWLKDAGIVNVCYCLNFPELPLKGNYDETKYKLYFADTGLLVAMLDEEAQVDLRANKNLGVYKGALYENIVGEALVKSGCGLYYYKRDDSTLEEDFFVRTANNLVPVEVKATNSKSKSLSTLINSEKYSDITYGLKLINGNVGCVNNIYTFPYFCAFLVKKYLSQRK
;
A
#
# COMPACT_ATOMS: atom_id res chain seq x y z
N ASP A 1 -0.85 13.78 -23.04
CA ASP A 1 -1.04 15.11 -22.44
C ASP A 1 -0.06 15.26 -21.26
N GLN A 2 1.09 15.88 -21.55
CA GLN A 2 2.20 16.03 -20.61
C GLN A 2 1.76 16.74 -19.30
N THR A 3 0.96 17.79 -19.42
CA THR A 3 0.49 18.57 -18.26
C THR A 3 -0.33 17.71 -17.30
N ARG A 4 -1.20 16.85 -17.81
CA ARG A 4 -2.00 15.96 -16.95
C ARG A 4 -1.14 14.91 -16.25
N ILE A 5 -0.12 14.37 -16.96
CA ILE A 5 0.83 13.42 -16.37
C ILE A 5 1.57 14.08 -15.21
N LEU A 6 2.10 15.29 -15.40
CA LEU A 6 2.77 16.05 -14.34
C LEU A 6 1.84 16.35 -13.16
N ASN A 7 0.60 16.79 -13.45
CA ASN A 7 -0.38 17.05 -12.37
C ASN A 7 -0.70 15.80 -11.55
N VAL A 8 -0.81 14.62 -12.17
CA VAL A 8 -0.97 13.34 -11.44
C VAL A 8 0.26 13.06 -10.59
N PHE A 9 1.45 13.16 -11.17
CA PHE A 9 2.72 12.91 -10.50
C PHE A 9 2.90 13.78 -9.24
N ASP A 10 2.69 15.09 -9.37
CA ASP A 10 2.84 16.06 -8.27
C ASP A 10 1.81 15.86 -7.15
N GLN A 11 0.66 15.24 -7.45
CA GLN A 11 -0.38 14.97 -6.46
C GLN A 11 -0.18 13.65 -5.69
N ILE A 12 0.79 12.82 -6.04
CA ILE A 12 1.05 11.55 -5.34
C ILE A 12 1.49 11.79 -3.89
N PRO A 13 2.56 12.58 -3.59
CA PRO A 13 3.02 12.76 -2.21
C PRO A 13 1.97 13.35 -1.28
N PRO A 14 1.26 14.45 -1.62
CA PRO A 14 0.27 15.02 -0.73
C PRO A 14 -0.96 14.10 -0.51
N GLN A 15 -1.26 13.18 -1.43
CA GLN A 15 -2.36 12.25 -1.24
C GLN A 15 -1.94 11.01 -0.45
N LEU A 16 -0.71 10.52 -0.59
CA LEU A 16 -0.16 9.47 0.27
C LEU A 16 -0.01 9.91 1.73
N SER A 17 0.19 11.20 1.97
CA SER A 17 0.34 11.79 3.31
C SER A 17 -0.98 12.03 4.04
N ARG A 18 -2.10 11.48 3.57
CA ARG A 18 -3.42 11.59 4.22
C ARG A 18 -3.79 10.28 4.90
N ASP A 19 -4.74 10.35 5.82
CA ASP A 19 -5.34 9.15 6.43
C ASP A 19 -5.99 8.26 5.36
N ASN A 20 -6.75 8.86 4.45
CA ASN A 20 -7.28 8.17 3.27
C ASN A 20 -6.33 8.36 2.08
N LYS A 21 -5.55 7.34 1.77
CA LYS A 21 -4.56 7.33 0.69
C LYS A 21 -5.13 6.93 -0.68
N LYS A 22 -6.45 6.68 -0.79
CA LYS A 22 -7.12 6.50 -2.09
C LYS A 22 -6.85 7.72 -2.97
N PHE A 23 -6.31 7.50 -4.17
CA PHE A 23 -6.02 8.58 -5.10
C PHE A 23 -7.30 9.22 -5.64
N GLN A 24 -7.42 10.53 -5.48
CA GLN A 24 -8.61 11.31 -5.82
C GLN A 24 -8.29 12.25 -6.97
N LEU A 25 -8.85 12.01 -8.15
CA LEU A 25 -8.66 12.86 -9.32
C LEU A 25 -9.22 14.28 -9.14
N SER A 26 -10.25 14.46 -8.31
CA SER A 26 -10.78 15.78 -7.93
C SER A 26 -9.74 16.68 -7.23
N LYS A 27 -8.65 16.10 -6.70
CA LYS A 27 -7.52 16.84 -6.13
C LYS A 27 -6.46 17.19 -7.17
N VAL A 28 -6.47 16.49 -8.32
CA VAL A 28 -5.59 16.81 -9.46
C VAL A 28 -6.14 18.00 -10.23
N ALA A 29 -7.43 17.98 -10.54
CA ALA A 29 -8.11 19.09 -11.21
C ALA A 29 -9.62 19.08 -10.91
N SER A 30 -10.23 20.27 -10.86
CA SER A 30 -11.67 20.39 -10.74
C SER A 30 -12.39 19.71 -11.90
N GLY A 31 -13.37 18.86 -11.59
CA GLY A 31 -14.11 18.11 -12.60
C GLY A 31 -13.36 16.97 -13.29
N ALA A 32 -12.15 16.62 -12.82
CA ALA A 32 -11.37 15.53 -13.38
C ALA A 32 -12.11 14.19 -13.24
N ARG A 33 -12.21 13.44 -14.36
CA ARG A 33 -12.85 12.14 -14.42
C ARG A 33 -11.85 11.04 -14.77
N PHE A 34 -12.09 9.83 -14.28
CA PHE A 34 -11.21 8.69 -14.48
C PHE A 34 -10.86 8.45 -15.97
N LYS A 35 -11.86 8.50 -16.84
CA LYS A 35 -11.67 8.31 -18.30
C LYS A 35 -10.66 9.29 -18.92
N ASP A 36 -10.55 10.49 -18.36
CA ASP A 36 -9.70 11.57 -18.91
C ASP A 36 -8.24 11.46 -18.39
N TYR A 37 -8.01 10.71 -17.32
CA TYR A 37 -6.70 10.55 -16.64
C TYR A 37 -6.16 9.11 -16.64
N ARG A 38 -6.97 8.12 -17.03
CA ARG A 38 -6.56 6.71 -17.08
C ARG A 38 -5.26 6.53 -17.87
N GLY A 39 -5.19 7.09 -19.07
CA GLY A 39 -3.98 7.00 -19.92
C GLY A 39 -2.73 7.66 -19.30
N CYS A 40 -2.91 8.71 -18.48
CA CYS A 40 -1.81 9.34 -17.76
C CYS A 40 -1.25 8.43 -16.66
N ILE A 41 -2.14 7.74 -15.94
CA ILE A 41 -1.77 6.79 -14.88
C ILE A 41 -1.11 5.55 -15.48
N GLU A 42 -1.67 5.01 -16.58
CA GLU A 42 -1.09 3.88 -17.32
C GLU A 42 0.30 4.24 -17.85
N TRP A 43 0.47 5.44 -18.38
CA TRP A 43 1.78 5.92 -18.86
C TRP A 43 2.83 5.97 -17.73
N LEU A 44 2.48 6.54 -16.57
CA LEU A 44 3.37 6.59 -15.40
C LEU A 44 3.75 5.18 -14.89
N LYS A 45 2.79 4.26 -14.93
CA LYS A 45 3.00 2.85 -14.58
C LYS A 45 3.92 2.15 -15.59
N ASP A 46 3.66 2.30 -16.87
CA ASP A 46 4.43 1.65 -17.96
C ASP A 46 5.85 2.22 -18.05
N ALA A 47 6.01 3.51 -17.72
CA ALA A 47 7.31 4.15 -17.56
C ALA A 47 8.09 3.68 -16.31
N GLY A 48 7.48 2.84 -15.45
CA GLY A 48 8.12 2.35 -14.23
C GLY A 48 8.29 3.40 -13.13
N ILE A 49 7.51 4.49 -13.18
CA ILE A 49 7.57 5.59 -12.21
C ILE A 49 6.67 5.31 -11.03
N VAL A 50 5.49 4.70 -11.26
CA VAL A 50 4.51 4.41 -10.21
C VAL A 50 4.07 2.96 -10.22
N ASN A 51 3.69 2.49 -9.04
CA ASN A 51 2.99 1.24 -8.80
C ASN A 51 1.53 1.54 -8.45
N VAL A 52 0.59 0.92 -9.15
CA VAL A 52 -0.84 1.07 -8.88
C VAL A 52 -1.29 -0.04 -7.95
N CYS A 53 -1.88 0.34 -6.82
CA CYS A 53 -2.46 -0.58 -5.84
C CYS A 53 -3.99 -0.48 -5.92
N TYR A 54 -4.65 -1.51 -6.46
CA TYR A 54 -6.10 -1.51 -6.67
C TYR A 54 -6.88 -1.93 -5.43
N CYS A 55 -8.07 -1.35 -5.24
CA CYS A 55 -8.98 -1.75 -4.18
C CYS A 55 -9.71 -3.05 -4.55
N LEU A 56 -9.58 -4.07 -3.71
CA LEU A 56 -10.38 -5.30 -3.85
C LEU A 56 -11.85 -5.00 -3.62
N ASN A 57 -12.73 -5.62 -4.40
CA ASN A 57 -14.17 -5.60 -4.15
C ASN A 57 -14.50 -6.39 -2.87
N PHE A 58 -13.80 -7.52 -2.70
CA PHE A 58 -13.85 -8.35 -1.51
C PHE A 58 -12.50 -9.07 -1.32
N PRO A 59 -12.00 -9.26 -0.06
CA PRO A 59 -10.73 -9.93 0.17
C PRO A 59 -10.88 -11.47 0.06
N GLU A 60 -10.94 -11.96 -1.16
CA GLU A 60 -11.01 -13.38 -1.54
C GLU A 60 -10.21 -13.65 -2.81
N LEU A 61 -9.97 -14.92 -3.10
CA LEU A 61 -9.32 -15.36 -4.34
C LEU A 61 -10.36 -15.62 -5.44
N PRO A 62 -10.05 -15.39 -6.72
CA PRO A 62 -8.78 -14.87 -7.25
C PRO A 62 -8.68 -13.34 -7.15
N LEU A 63 -7.47 -12.80 -6.95
CA LEU A 63 -7.26 -11.34 -6.91
C LEU A 63 -7.50 -10.68 -8.26
N LYS A 64 -7.07 -11.34 -9.36
CA LYS A 64 -7.24 -10.81 -10.70
C LYS A 64 -8.72 -10.84 -11.11
N GLY A 65 -9.25 -9.67 -11.46
CA GLY A 65 -10.67 -9.50 -11.79
C GLY A 65 -11.57 -9.19 -10.58
N ASN A 66 -11.03 -9.29 -9.34
CA ASN A 66 -11.76 -9.00 -8.12
C ASN A 66 -11.34 -7.64 -7.52
N TYR A 67 -11.26 -6.59 -8.35
CA TYR A 67 -10.91 -5.25 -7.89
C TYR A 67 -11.65 -4.18 -8.70
N ASP A 68 -11.78 -2.99 -8.12
CA ASP A 68 -12.34 -1.80 -8.74
C ASP A 68 -11.22 -0.97 -9.37
N GLU A 69 -11.17 -0.89 -10.70
CA GLU A 69 -10.17 -0.11 -11.45
C GLU A 69 -10.24 1.40 -11.16
N THR A 70 -11.35 1.89 -10.63
CA THR A 70 -11.55 3.31 -10.30
C THR A 70 -11.14 3.67 -8.87
N LYS A 71 -10.86 2.65 -8.04
CA LYS A 71 -10.41 2.81 -6.65
C LYS A 71 -8.98 2.29 -6.52
N TYR A 72 -8.02 3.18 -6.39
CA TYR A 72 -6.61 2.82 -6.30
C TYR A 72 -5.81 3.78 -5.42
N LYS A 73 -4.67 3.30 -4.93
CA LYS A 73 -3.58 4.09 -4.36
C LYS A 73 -2.44 4.13 -5.38
N LEU A 74 -1.67 5.22 -5.42
CA LEU A 74 -0.47 5.34 -6.24
C LEU A 74 0.75 5.41 -5.33
N TYR A 75 1.68 4.48 -5.51
CA TYR A 75 2.98 4.48 -4.86
C TYR A 75 4.07 4.74 -5.89
N PHE A 76 5.17 5.38 -5.50
CA PHE A 76 6.33 5.44 -6.35
C PHE A 76 7.01 4.08 -6.47
N ALA A 77 7.51 3.77 -7.66
CA ALA A 77 8.26 2.54 -7.91
C ALA A 77 9.64 2.54 -7.22
N ASP A 78 10.12 3.73 -6.87
CA ASP A 78 11.30 3.98 -6.04
C ASP A 78 10.94 4.99 -4.94
N THR A 79 11.09 4.58 -3.68
CA THR A 79 10.79 5.45 -2.53
C THR A 79 11.72 6.68 -2.48
N GLY A 80 12.89 6.60 -3.11
CA GLY A 80 13.78 7.76 -3.28
C GLY A 80 13.12 8.92 -4.03
N LEU A 81 12.24 8.63 -5.01
CA LEU A 81 11.46 9.68 -5.70
C LEU A 81 10.52 10.39 -4.73
N LEU A 82 9.83 9.64 -3.85
CA LEU A 82 8.95 10.24 -2.84
C LEU A 82 9.74 11.16 -1.89
N VAL A 83 10.94 10.73 -1.47
CA VAL A 83 11.82 11.54 -0.61
C VAL A 83 12.35 12.77 -1.36
N ALA A 84 12.73 12.62 -2.63
CA ALA A 84 13.26 13.73 -3.44
C ALA A 84 12.23 14.84 -3.71
N MET A 85 10.94 14.53 -3.62
CA MET A 85 9.85 15.51 -3.74
C MET A 85 9.55 16.28 -2.44
N LEU A 86 10.23 15.95 -1.33
CA LEU A 86 10.19 16.75 -0.10
C LEU A 86 11.06 17.99 -0.25
N ASP A 87 10.67 19.06 0.46
CA ASP A 87 11.57 20.19 0.67
C ASP A 87 12.85 19.79 1.44
N GLU A 88 13.86 20.63 1.35
CA GLU A 88 15.18 20.33 1.92
C GLU A 88 15.12 20.15 3.45
N GLU A 89 14.32 20.95 4.14
CA GLU A 89 14.12 20.90 5.59
C GLU A 89 13.47 19.58 6.00
N ALA A 90 12.44 19.12 5.29
CA ALA A 90 11.79 17.84 5.55
C ALA A 90 12.71 16.64 5.28
N GLN A 91 13.60 16.73 4.28
CA GLN A 91 14.62 15.70 4.04
C GLN A 91 15.64 15.64 5.18
N VAL A 92 16.05 16.81 5.73
CA VAL A 92 16.92 16.89 6.91
C VAL A 92 16.23 16.27 8.12
N ASP A 93 14.96 16.59 8.36
CA ASP A 93 14.16 16.06 9.45
C ASP A 93 13.97 14.53 9.34
N LEU A 94 13.79 14.02 8.13
CA LEU A 94 13.72 12.58 7.87
C LEU A 94 15.03 11.89 8.24
N ARG A 95 16.19 12.42 7.81
CA ARG A 95 17.51 11.88 8.16
C ARG A 95 17.77 11.93 9.67
N ALA A 96 17.29 12.97 10.34
CA ALA A 96 17.39 13.10 11.79
C ALA A 96 16.38 12.22 12.56
N ASN A 97 15.58 11.39 11.85
CA ASN A 97 14.52 10.56 12.41
C ASN A 97 13.50 11.34 13.26
N LYS A 98 13.28 12.62 12.93
CA LYS A 98 12.25 13.42 13.58
C LYS A 98 10.86 12.88 13.22
N ASN A 99 9.87 13.20 14.05
CA ASN A 99 8.49 12.79 13.79
C ASN A 99 7.90 13.62 12.66
N LEU A 100 7.71 13.01 11.50
CA LEU A 100 7.07 13.60 10.32
C LEU A 100 5.56 13.26 10.22
N GLY A 101 4.96 12.80 11.33
CA GLY A 101 3.53 12.50 11.39
C GLY A 101 3.07 11.48 10.34
N VAL A 102 1.99 11.82 9.62
CA VAL A 102 1.40 10.96 8.58
C VAL A 102 2.32 10.69 7.40
N TYR A 103 3.28 11.58 7.12
CA TYR A 103 4.23 11.39 6.03
C TYR A 103 5.13 10.17 6.25
N LYS A 104 5.52 9.90 7.49
CA LYS A 104 6.29 8.70 7.86
C LYS A 104 5.53 7.41 7.54
N GLY A 105 4.21 7.40 7.76
CA GLY A 105 3.35 6.29 7.35
C GLY A 105 3.33 6.09 5.82
N ALA A 106 3.27 7.18 5.05
CA ALA A 106 3.33 7.14 3.59
C ALA A 106 4.65 6.53 3.08
N LEU A 107 5.79 6.92 3.67
CA LEU A 107 7.09 6.35 3.34
C LEU A 107 7.16 4.85 3.60
N TYR A 108 6.69 4.41 4.76
CA TYR A 108 6.71 2.99 5.10
C TYR A 108 5.81 2.15 4.19
N GLU A 109 4.61 2.63 3.87
CA GLU A 109 3.76 1.93 2.90
C GLU A 109 4.40 1.92 1.50
N ASN A 110 5.02 3.02 1.07
CA ASN A 110 5.71 3.05 -0.23
C ASN A 110 6.88 2.05 -0.28
N ILE A 111 7.73 1.98 0.77
CA ILE A 111 8.83 1.01 0.87
C ILE A 111 8.30 -0.42 0.77
N VAL A 112 7.22 -0.73 1.48
CA VAL A 112 6.63 -2.09 1.46
C VAL A 112 6.02 -2.39 0.10
N GLY A 113 5.25 -1.46 -0.48
CA GLY A 113 4.69 -1.60 -1.82
C GLY A 113 5.77 -1.82 -2.90
N GLU A 114 6.84 -1.03 -2.87
CA GLU A 114 8.01 -1.18 -3.73
C GLU A 114 8.64 -2.57 -3.59
N ALA A 115 8.90 -3.02 -2.36
CA ALA A 115 9.49 -4.33 -2.10
C ALA A 115 8.61 -5.50 -2.58
N LEU A 116 7.30 -5.40 -2.40
CA LEU A 116 6.33 -6.39 -2.88
C LEU A 116 6.33 -6.48 -4.42
N VAL A 117 6.32 -5.34 -5.13
CA VAL A 117 6.38 -5.32 -6.60
C VAL A 117 7.70 -5.88 -7.10
N LYS A 118 8.84 -5.48 -6.53
CA LYS A 118 10.17 -6.01 -6.88
C LYS A 118 10.30 -7.52 -6.61
N SER A 119 9.48 -8.05 -5.71
CA SER A 119 9.36 -9.49 -5.46
C SER A 119 8.35 -10.18 -6.41
N GLY A 120 7.77 -9.45 -7.36
CA GLY A 120 6.81 -9.97 -8.35
C GLY A 120 5.39 -10.15 -7.80
N CYS A 121 4.98 -9.36 -6.80
CA CYS A 121 3.59 -9.31 -6.34
C CYS A 121 2.83 -8.17 -7.05
N GLY A 122 1.57 -8.41 -7.43
CA GLY A 122 0.65 -7.32 -7.73
C GLY A 122 0.23 -6.63 -6.42
N LEU A 123 -0.07 -5.34 -6.48
CA LEU A 123 -0.52 -4.60 -5.30
C LEU A 123 -2.04 -4.51 -5.27
N TYR A 124 -2.61 -4.92 -4.16
CA TYR A 124 -4.03 -4.82 -3.85
C TYR A 124 -4.21 -4.40 -2.41
N TYR A 125 -5.18 -3.52 -2.14
CA TYR A 125 -5.61 -3.16 -0.80
C TYR A 125 -7.10 -3.44 -0.64
N TYR A 126 -7.63 -3.37 0.57
CA TYR A 126 -9.06 -3.46 0.82
C TYR A 126 -9.50 -2.35 1.76
N LYS A 127 -10.63 -1.74 1.43
CA LYS A 127 -11.31 -0.81 2.30
C LYS A 127 -12.81 -1.04 2.21
N ARG A 128 -13.42 -1.29 3.34
CA ARG A 128 -14.85 -1.43 3.45
C ARG A 128 -15.50 -0.06 3.62
N ASP A 129 -16.42 0.29 2.71
CA ASP A 129 -17.00 1.64 2.64
C ASP A 129 -17.82 2.01 3.88
N ASP A 130 -18.44 1.02 4.56
CA ASP A 130 -19.34 1.19 5.72
C ASP A 130 -18.65 0.97 7.08
N SER A 131 -17.33 0.89 7.12
CA SER A 131 -16.59 0.63 8.35
C SER A 131 -15.17 1.21 8.32
N THR A 132 -14.48 1.08 9.46
CA THR A 132 -13.05 1.42 9.60
C THR A 132 -12.11 0.31 9.14
N LEU A 133 -12.65 -0.78 8.56
CA LEU A 133 -11.85 -1.90 8.07
C LEU A 133 -11.11 -1.48 6.80
N GLU A 134 -9.82 -1.31 6.94
CA GLU A 134 -8.88 -1.05 5.84
C GLU A 134 -7.63 -1.89 6.06
N GLU A 135 -7.10 -2.47 4.99
CA GLU A 135 -5.87 -3.25 4.98
C GLU A 135 -4.98 -2.80 3.84
N ASP A 136 -3.70 -2.58 4.12
CA ASP A 136 -2.79 -1.89 3.22
C ASP A 136 -2.42 -2.70 1.99
N PHE A 137 -2.11 -4.00 2.16
CA PHE A 137 -1.76 -4.87 1.05
C PHE A 137 -2.27 -6.30 1.25
N PHE A 138 -2.34 -7.03 0.12
CA PHE A 138 -2.62 -8.46 0.10
C PHE A 138 -1.61 -9.19 -0.76
N VAL A 139 -1.10 -10.31 -0.26
CA VAL A 139 -0.20 -11.20 -0.99
C VAL A 139 -0.85 -12.57 -1.12
N ARG A 140 -0.94 -13.07 -2.37
CA ARG A 140 -1.44 -14.41 -2.64
C ARG A 140 -0.33 -15.44 -2.46
N THR A 141 -0.65 -16.54 -1.77
CA THR A 141 0.08 -17.81 -1.81
C THR A 141 -0.69 -18.86 -2.64
N ALA A 142 -0.21 -20.10 -2.67
CA ALA A 142 -0.93 -21.19 -3.32
C ALA A 142 -2.33 -21.42 -2.70
N ASN A 143 -2.42 -21.36 -1.36
CA ASN A 143 -3.60 -21.77 -0.59
C ASN A 143 -4.27 -20.66 0.20
N ASN A 144 -3.60 -19.49 0.36
CA ASN A 144 -4.08 -18.44 1.25
C ASN A 144 -4.01 -17.07 0.58
N LEU A 145 -4.87 -16.19 1.04
CA LEU A 145 -4.77 -14.76 0.86
C LEU A 145 -4.24 -14.14 2.16
N VAL A 146 -3.08 -13.50 2.08
CA VAL A 146 -2.37 -12.98 3.26
C VAL A 146 -2.43 -11.46 3.28
N PRO A 147 -3.21 -10.86 4.21
CA PRO A 147 -3.20 -9.41 4.44
C PRO A 147 -1.87 -8.98 5.05
N VAL A 148 -1.38 -7.82 4.62
CA VAL A 148 -0.13 -7.22 5.07
C VAL A 148 -0.40 -5.79 5.52
N GLU A 149 -0.33 -5.56 6.82
CA GLU A 149 -0.50 -4.25 7.44
C GLU A 149 0.86 -3.57 7.67
N VAL A 150 0.93 -2.27 7.39
CA VAL A 150 2.12 -1.45 7.60
C VAL A 150 1.86 -0.46 8.72
N LYS A 151 2.66 -0.52 9.80
CA LYS A 151 2.52 0.37 10.97
C LYS A 151 3.84 1.02 11.33
N ALA A 152 3.81 2.31 11.65
CA ALA A 152 4.99 3.03 12.15
C ALA A 152 5.50 2.48 13.49
N THR A 153 4.64 1.89 14.29
CA THR A 153 4.94 1.33 15.61
C THR A 153 4.24 -0.01 15.83
N ASN A 154 4.59 -0.75 16.87
CA ASN A 154 3.92 -2.00 17.21
C ASN A 154 2.56 -1.78 17.90
N SER A 155 1.68 -1.01 17.27
CA SER A 155 0.30 -0.78 17.74
C SER A 155 -0.62 -1.96 17.39
N LYS A 156 -1.82 -1.97 18.00
CA LYS A 156 -2.84 -3.01 17.73
C LYS A 156 -3.30 -2.96 16.27
N SER A 157 -3.50 -4.14 15.67
CA SER A 157 -3.93 -4.35 14.28
C SER A 157 -5.37 -4.85 14.26
N LYS A 158 -6.33 -3.93 14.43
CA LYS A 158 -7.76 -4.28 14.49
C LYS A 158 -8.28 -4.86 13.17
N SER A 159 -7.87 -4.29 12.04
CA SER A 159 -8.26 -4.77 10.71
C SER A 159 -7.76 -6.19 10.45
N LEU A 160 -6.46 -6.45 10.68
CA LEU A 160 -5.90 -7.80 10.60
C LEU A 160 -6.65 -8.80 11.47
N SER A 161 -6.89 -8.44 12.75
CA SER A 161 -7.61 -9.31 13.68
C SER A 161 -9.03 -9.61 13.19
N THR A 162 -9.72 -8.62 12.61
CA THR A 162 -11.06 -8.82 12.04
C THR A 162 -11.02 -9.74 10.83
N LEU A 163 -10.06 -9.56 9.92
CA LEU A 163 -9.92 -10.40 8.73
C LEU A 163 -9.60 -11.86 9.08
N ILE A 164 -8.72 -12.08 10.05
CA ILE A 164 -8.27 -13.43 10.44
C ILE A 164 -9.36 -14.20 11.21
N ASN A 165 -10.14 -13.52 12.06
CA ASN A 165 -11.07 -14.19 12.97
C ASN A 165 -12.52 -14.26 12.46
N SER A 166 -12.81 -13.69 11.30
CA SER A 166 -14.16 -13.69 10.74
C SER A 166 -14.32 -14.79 9.68
N GLU A 167 -15.30 -15.67 9.89
CA GLU A 167 -15.67 -16.72 8.90
C GLU A 167 -16.02 -16.17 7.52
N LYS A 168 -16.36 -14.87 7.44
CA LYS A 168 -16.63 -14.18 6.19
C LYS A 168 -15.42 -14.14 5.25
N TYR A 169 -14.19 -14.22 5.78
CA TYR A 169 -12.94 -14.12 5.04
C TYR A 169 -12.18 -15.47 5.08
N SER A 170 -12.81 -16.51 4.58
CA SER A 170 -12.34 -17.91 4.69
C SER A 170 -10.95 -18.19 4.11
N ASP A 171 -10.53 -17.39 3.12
CA ASP A 171 -9.19 -17.50 2.49
C ASP A 171 -8.07 -16.89 3.36
N ILE A 172 -8.42 -16.23 4.49
CA ILE A 172 -7.48 -15.53 5.35
C ILE A 172 -7.38 -16.26 6.69
N THR A 173 -6.26 -16.94 6.93
CA THR A 173 -6.02 -17.70 8.18
C THR A 173 -4.97 -17.07 9.08
N TYR A 174 -4.15 -16.18 8.53
CA TYR A 174 -3.12 -15.43 9.23
C TYR A 174 -2.80 -14.13 8.45
N GLY A 175 -2.07 -13.23 9.08
CA GLY A 175 -1.64 -11.99 8.45
C GLY A 175 -0.22 -11.59 8.84
N LEU A 176 0.32 -10.64 8.10
CA LEU A 176 1.63 -10.05 8.35
C LEU A 176 1.49 -8.62 8.82
N LYS A 177 2.38 -8.20 9.72
CA LYS A 177 2.52 -6.81 10.15
C LYS A 177 3.97 -6.37 9.99
N LEU A 178 4.20 -5.35 9.19
CA LEU A 178 5.52 -4.76 8.97
C LEU A 178 5.64 -3.47 9.80
N ILE A 179 6.66 -3.40 10.65
CA ILE A 179 6.82 -2.33 11.65
C ILE A 179 8.27 -1.87 11.77
N ASN A 180 8.45 -0.72 12.43
CA ASN A 180 9.74 -0.38 13.01
C ASN A 180 9.87 -1.10 14.37
N GLY A 181 10.34 -2.34 14.34
CA GLY A 181 10.40 -3.18 15.54
C GLY A 181 10.97 -4.56 15.24
N ASN A 182 10.79 -5.48 16.18
CA ASN A 182 11.37 -6.82 16.09
C ASN A 182 10.40 -7.87 15.54
N VAL A 183 10.91 -9.04 15.24
CA VAL A 183 10.13 -10.21 14.82
C VAL A 183 9.27 -10.71 15.97
N GLY A 184 8.05 -11.13 15.66
CA GLY A 184 7.13 -11.70 16.65
C GLY A 184 5.95 -12.41 16.01
N CYS A 185 5.16 -13.11 16.83
CA CYS A 185 3.90 -13.72 16.41
C CYS A 185 2.91 -13.70 17.59
N VAL A 186 1.74 -13.12 17.37
CA VAL A 186 0.64 -13.10 18.35
C VAL A 186 -0.68 -13.28 17.57
N ASN A 187 -1.50 -14.26 17.99
CA ASN A 187 -2.84 -14.50 17.43
C ASN A 187 -2.84 -14.61 15.88
N ASN A 188 -1.93 -15.41 15.31
CA ASN A 188 -1.75 -15.59 13.87
C ASN A 188 -1.35 -14.30 13.11
N ILE A 189 -0.91 -13.26 13.80
CA ILE A 189 -0.29 -12.07 13.22
C ILE A 189 1.22 -12.18 13.38
N TYR A 190 1.93 -12.35 12.26
CA TYR A 190 3.38 -12.43 12.20
C TYR A 190 3.94 -11.03 11.96
N THR A 191 4.77 -10.57 12.86
CA THR A 191 5.35 -9.23 12.84
C THR A 191 6.79 -9.29 12.36
N PHE A 192 7.17 -8.42 11.43
CA PHE A 192 8.51 -8.30 10.89
C PHE A 192 8.94 -6.83 10.80
N PRO A 193 10.26 -6.55 10.90
CA PRO A 193 10.81 -5.24 10.56
C PRO A 193 10.58 -4.90 9.09
N TYR A 194 10.47 -3.60 8.74
CA TYR A 194 10.27 -3.15 7.35
C TYR A 194 11.32 -3.67 6.38
N PHE A 195 12.59 -3.76 6.81
CA PHE A 195 13.66 -4.26 5.95
C PHE A 195 13.50 -5.74 5.56
N CYS A 196 12.54 -6.45 6.17
CA CYS A 196 12.16 -7.80 5.74
C CYS A 196 11.11 -7.81 4.62
N ALA A 197 10.58 -6.66 4.19
CA ALA A 197 9.51 -6.59 3.20
C ALA A 197 9.86 -7.32 1.89
N PHE A 198 11.10 -7.23 1.42
CA PHE A 198 11.57 -7.94 0.22
C PHE A 198 11.66 -9.47 0.38
N LEU A 199 11.60 -9.98 1.61
CA LEU A 199 11.58 -11.41 1.91
C LEU A 199 10.18 -11.99 2.07
N VAL A 200 9.13 -11.16 2.12
CA VAL A 200 7.74 -11.57 2.39
C VAL A 200 7.32 -12.69 1.46
N LYS A 201 7.49 -12.54 0.15
CA LYS A 201 7.09 -13.57 -0.82
C LYS A 201 7.83 -14.89 -0.62
N LYS A 202 9.14 -14.83 -0.36
CA LYS A 202 9.96 -16.00 -0.09
C LYS A 202 9.53 -16.70 1.20
N TYR A 203 9.31 -15.93 2.27
CA TYR A 203 8.80 -16.45 3.54
C TYR A 203 7.45 -17.17 3.35
N LEU A 204 6.52 -16.53 2.66
CA LEU A 204 5.19 -17.11 2.42
C LEU A 204 5.22 -18.36 1.54
N SER A 205 6.13 -18.44 0.56
CA SER A 205 6.28 -19.61 -0.30
C SER A 205 6.86 -20.84 0.40
N GLN A 206 7.61 -20.63 1.49
CA GLN A 206 8.21 -21.70 2.31
C GLN A 206 7.27 -22.17 3.43
N ARG A 207 6.20 -21.46 3.68
CA ARG A 207 5.22 -21.79 4.69
C ARG A 207 4.17 -22.74 4.12
N LYS A 208 4.14 -23.96 4.64
CA LYS A 208 3.17 -25.01 4.31
C LYS A 208 1.86 -24.80 5.06
#